data_5d235251e0d2f264b08910c72aeb65e3
#
_entry.id   5d235251e0d2f264b08910c72aeb65e3
#
_cell.length_a   1.000
_cell.length_b   1.000
_cell.length_c   1.000
_cell.angle_alpha   90.00
_cell.angle_beta   90.00
_cell.angle_gamma   90.00
#
_symmetry.space_group_name_H-M   'P 1'
#
loop_
_entity.id
_entity.type
_entity.pdbx_description
1 polymer ?
#
loop_
_entity_poly.entity_id
_entity_poly.type
_entity_poly.pdbx_seq_one_letter_code
_entity_poly.pdbx_strand_id
1 'polypeptide(L)'
;MTRILDNDVMGDEEFVERTLRPQFLKEYIGQDKVKDQLKIFIEAAKLRDESLDHVLLFGPPGLGKTTMAFVIANELGVNLKQTSGPAIEKAGDLVAILNDLEPGDVLFIDEIHRMPMAVEEVLYSAMEDFYIDIMIGAGDTSRSVHLDLPPFTLIGATTRAGMLSNPLRARFGITGHMEYYEVEDLTEIVERTAAIFEMEIVHEAALELAQRSRGTPRIANRLLKRVRDYAQIMGDGVITADITDKALNMLDVDHQGLDYVDQKILRTMIEMYNGGPVGLGTLSVNIAEERDTVEDMYEPYLIQKGFIMRTRTGRVATAKAYEHLGYPLSDKG
;
A
#
# COMPACT_ATOMS: atom_id res chain seq x y z
N MET A 1 30.08 -16.11 4.93
CA MET A 1 29.64 -16.55 3.59
C MET A 1 28.13 -16.49 3.53
N THR A 2 27.51 -15.30 3.59
CA THR A 2 26.04 -15.17 3.53
C THR A 2 25.69 -13.70 3.21
N ARG A 3 26.04 -13.19 2.01
CA ARG A 3 25.71 -11.82 1.58
C ARG A 3 25.59 -11.64 0.05
N ILE A 4 25.56 -12.71 -0.73
CA ILE A 4 25.52 -12.66 -2.21
C ILE A 4 24.12 -13.00 -2.75
N LEU A 5 23.20 -13.54 -1.94
CA LEU A 5 21.88 -14.02 -2.38
C LEU A 5 20.74 -12.99 -2.24
N ASP A 6 20.92 -11.87 -1.51
CA ASP A 6 19.83 -10.94 -1.24
C ASP A 6 19.56 -9.91 -2.38
N ASN A 7 20.58 -9.52 -3.15
CA ASN A 7 20.41 -8.47 -4.18
C ASN A 7 19.81 -9.01 -5.49
N ASP A 8 20.12 -10.24 -5.89
CA ASP A 8 19.59 -10.82 -7.13
C ASP A 8 18.14 -11.26 -6.97
N VAL A 9 17.75 -11.76 -5.79
CA VAL A 9 16.37 -12.16 -5.49
C VAL A 9 15.43 -10.95 -5.41
N MET A 10 15.88 -9.81 -4.89
CA MET A 10 15.09 -8.58 -4.88
C MET A 10 14.88 -8.02 -6.30
N GLY A 11 15.86 -8.13 -7.19
CA GLY A 11 15.74 -7.72 -8.59
C GLY A 11 14.72 -8.54 -9.37
N ASP A 12 14.70 -9.84 -9.17
CA ASP A 12 13.74 -10.73 -9.86
C ASP A 12 12.31 -10.57 -9.33
N GLU A 13 12.12 -10.37 -8.04
CA GLU A 13 10.80 -10.09 -7.45
C GLU A 13 10.23 -8.75 -7.93
N GLU A 14 11.04 -7.72 -8.00
CA GLU A 14 10.64 -6.40 -8.50
C GLU A 14 10.31 -6.41 -10.00
N PHE A 15 11.08 -7.14 -10.81
CA PHE A 15 10.80 -7.32 -12.22
C PHE A 15 9.48 -8.07 -12.45
N VAL A 16 9.24 -9.13 -11.69
CA VAL A 16 8.00 -9.90 -11.72
C VAL A 16 6.80 -9.06 -11.28
N GLU A 17 6.92 -8.27 -10.21
CA GLU A 17 5.86 -7.36 -9.79
C GLU A 17 5.51 -6.33 -10.87
N ARG A 18 6.49 -5.80 -11.59
CA ARG A 18 6.26 -4.87 -12.71
C ARG A 18 5.48 -5.53 -13.86
N THR A 19 5.75 -6.80 -14.16
CA THR A 19 5.05 -7.55 -15.21
C THR A 19 3.58 -7.81 -14.85
N LEU A 20 3.25 -7.92 -13.56
CA LEU A 20 1.89 -8.12 -13.08
C LEU A 20 1.03 -6.86 -13.06
N ARG A 21 1.63 -5.66 -13.15
CA ARG A 21 0.90 -4.41 -13.03
C ARG A 21 0.05 -4.15 -14.27
N PRO A 22 -1.23 -3.74 -14.09
CA PRO A 22 -2.02 -3.22 -15.19
C PRO A 22 -1.35 -1.98 -15.79
N GLN A 23 -1.41 -1.84 -17.10
CA GLN A 23 -0.82 -0.70 -17.81
C GLN A 23 -1.81 0.46 -17.94
N PHE A 24 -3.11 0.18 -18.03
CA PHE A 24 -4.17 1.14 -18.24
C PHE A 24 -5.34 0.94 -17.28
N LEU A 25 -6.16 1.96 -17.07
CA LEU A 25 -7.35 1.93 -16.20
C LEU A 25 -8.31 0.78 -16.54
N LYS A 26 -8.46 0.46 -17.82
CA LYS A 26 -9.32 -0.65 -18.30
C LYS A 26 -8.86 -2.04 -17.83
N GLU A 27 -7.59 -2.17 -17.47
CA GLU A 27 -6.97 -3.41 -17.00
C GLU A 27 -6.92 -3.48 -15.46
N TYR A 28 -7.22 -2.35 -14.82
CA TYR A 28 -7.15 -2.23 -13.36
C TYR A 28 -8.42 -2.80 -12.74
N ILE A 29 -8.32 -3.93 -12.06
CA ILE A 29 -9.41 -4.61 -11.38
C ILE A 29 -9.70 -3.92 -10.05
N GLY A 30 -10.98 -3.76 -9.70
CA GLY A 30 -11.43 -3.12 -8.46
C GLY A 30 -11.21 -1.60 -8.42
N GLN A 31 -11.43 -0.98 -7.27
CA GLN A 31 -11.29 0.47 -7.02
C GLN A 31 -12.15 1.33 -7.97
N ASP A 32 -13.33 0.88 -8.38
CA ASP A 32 -14.14 1.47 -9.46
C ASP A 32 -14.44 2.94 -9.24
N LYS A 33 -14.76 3.33 -8.01
CA LYS A 33 -15.02 4.73 -7.67
C LYS A 33 -13.83 5.66 -7.97
N VAL A 34 -12.63 5.22 -7.64
CA VAL A 34 -11.40 5.99 -7.89
C VAL A 34 -11.07 5.99 -9.38
N LYS A 35 -11.21 4.84 -10.05
CA LYS A 35 -11.00 4.71 -11.50
C LYS A 35 -11.92 5.61 -12.30
N ASP A 36 -13.22 5.62 -12.00
CA ASP A 36 -14.20 6.41 -12.73
C ASP A 36 -13.93 7.91 -12.61
N GLN A 37 -13.55 8.37 -11.40
CA GLN A 37 -13.14 9.74 -11.18
C GLN A 37 -11.87 10.09 -11.97
N LEU A 38 -10.82 9.27 -11.85
CA LEU A 38 -9.55 9.49 -12.55
C LEU A 38 -9.72 9.49 -14.06
N LYS A 39 -10.54 8.59 -14.60
CA LYS A 39 -10.84 8.55 -16.04
C LYS A 39 -11.37 9.89 -16.54
N ILE A 40 -12.37 10.47 -15.85
CA ILE A 40 -12.95 11.76 -16.22
C ILE A 40 -11.90 12.87 -16.18
N PHE A 41 -11.11 12.94 -15.10
CA PHE A 41 -10.13 14.02 -14.93
C PHE A 41 -8.95 13.89 -15.92
N ILE A 42 -8.48 12.69 -16.20
CA ILE A 42 -7.43 12.42 -17.19
C ILE A 42 -7.92 12.79 -18.60
N GLU A 43 -9.11 12.37 -18.99
CA GLU A 43 -9.69 12.73 -20.29
C GLU A 43 -9.89 14.24 -20.42
N ALA A 44 -10.35 14.91 -19.37
CA ALA A 44 -10.52 16.36 -19.38
C ALA A 44 -9.19 17.12 -19.49
N ALA A 45 -8.15 16.69 -18.77
CA ALA A 45 -6.80 17.26 -18.88
C ALA A 45 -6.23 17.12 -20.30
N LYS A 46 -6.35 15.93 -20.89
CA LYS A 46 -5.94 15.68 -22.28
C LYS A 46 -6.69 16.55 -23.29
N LEU A 47 -8.00 16.75 -23.12
CA LEU A 47 -8.81 17.59 -24.01
C LEU A 47 -8.39 19.06 -23.97
N ARG A 48 -7.87 19.54 -22.83
CA ARG A 48 -7.41 20.93 -22.65
C ARG A 48 -5.92 21.11 -22.93
N ASP A 49 -5.19 20.02 -23.18
CA ASP A 49 -3.72 20.01 -23.30
C ASP A 49 -3.04 20.61 -22.06
N GLU A 50 -3.53 20.22 -20.87
CA GLU A 50 -3.06 20.67 -19.56
C GLU A 50 -2.53 19.48 -18.75
N SER A 51 -1.61 19.75 -17.80
CA SER A 51 -1.23 18.77 -16.79
C SER A 51 -2.43 18.39 -15.92
N LEU A 52 -2.51 17.14 -15.49
CA LEU A 52 -3.52 16.71 -14.52
C LEU A 52 -3.30 17.41 -13.18
N ASP A 53 -4.37 17.78 -12.49
CA ASP A 53 -4.29 18.25 -11.11
C ASP A 53 -3.55 17.25 -10.22
N HIS A 54 -2.89 17.76 -9.16
CA HIS A 54 -2.17 16.91 -8.22
C HIS A 54 -3.09 15.90 -7.53
N VAL A 55 -2.64 14.65 -7.39
CA VAL A 55 -3.43 13.52 -6.89
C VAL A 55 -2.88 13.02 -5.57
N LEU A 56 -3.74 12.85 -4.56
CA LEU A 56 -3.42 12.17 -3.32
C LEU A 56 -4.12 10.81 -3.27
N LEU A 57 -3.32 9.73 -3.26
CA LEU A 57 -3.82 8.36 -3.07
C LEU A 57 -3.57 7.94 -1.62
N PHE A 58 -4.62 7.56 -0.90
CA PHE A 58 -4.48 7.18 0.50
C PHE A 58 -5.31 5.94 0.84
N GLY A 59 -4.86 5.19 1.85
CA GLY A 59 -5.50 3.96 2.31
C GLY A 59 -4.47 2.94 2.80
N PRO A 60 -4.90 1.79 3.31
CA PRO A 60 -4.04 0.72 3.81
C PRO A 60 -2.91 0.32 2.86
N PRO A 61 -1.83 -0.30 3.35
CA PRO A 61 -0.75 -0.79 2.50
C PRO A 61 -1.21 -1.94 1.60
N GLY A 62 -0.56 -2.12 0.45
CA GLY A 62 -0.81 -3.27 -0.45
C GLY A 62 -2.02 -3.14 -1.37
N LEU A 63 -2.73 -1.99 -1.40
CA LEU A 63 -3.94 -1.77 -2.20
C LEU A 63 -3.68 -1.24 -3.62
N GLY A 64 -2.43 -1.08 -4.04
CA GLY A 64 -2.10 -0.69 -5.41
C GLY A 64 -1.93 0.81 -5.66
N LYS A 65 -1.66 1.64 -4.63
CA LYS A 65 -1.41 3.10 -4.79
C LYS A 65 -0.29 3.39 -5.80
N THR A 66 0.85 2.70 -5.68
CA THR A 66 1.97 2.81 -6.63
C THR A 66 1.56 2.36 -8.04
N THR A 67 0.80 1.27 -8.16
CA THR A 67 0.28 0.78 -9.43
C THR A 67 -0.66 1.81 -10.08
N MET A 68 -1.53 2.45 -9.30
CA MET A 68 -2.42 3.50 -9.80
C MET A 68 -1.64 4.70 -10.32
N ALA A 69 -0.54 5.10 -9.67
CA ALA A 69 0.33 6.17 -10.17
C ALA A 69 0.96 5.82 -11.54
N PHE A 70 1.40 4.58 -11.72
CA PHE A 70 1.87 4.10 -13.02
C PHE A 70 0.78 4.15 -14.09
N VAL A 71 -0.41 3.69 -13.75
CA VAL A 71 -1.56 3.70 -14.68
C VAL A 71 -1.92 5.13 -15.07
N ILE A 72 -1.93 6.08 -14.14
CA ILE A 72 -2.20 7.50 -14.43
C ILE A 72 -1.16 8.05 -15.41
N ALA A 73 0.14 7.82 -15.18
CA ALA A 73 1.20 8.29 -16.08
C ALA A 73 1.07 7.66 -17.48
N ASN A 74 0.78 6.37 -17.56
CA ASN A 74 0.56 5.68 -18.84
C ASN A 74 -0.67 6.22 -19.58
N GLU A 75 -1.78 6.45 -18.86
CA GLU A 75 -2.98 7.06 -19.47
C GLU A 75 -2.70 8.46 -19.97
N LEU A 76 -1.91 9.27 -19.26
CA LEU A 76 -1.48 10.60 -19.71
C LEU A 76 -0.47 10.54 -20.87
N GLY A 77 0.25 9.43 -21.03
CA GLY A 77 1.30 9.26 -22.04
C GLY A 77 2.59 10.02 -21.71
N VAL A 78 2.91 10.17 -20.42
CA VAL A 78 4.07 10.92 -19.90
C VAL A 78 4.98 10.05 -19.04
N ASN A 79 6.18 10.56 -18.73
CA ASN A 79 7.11 9.82 -17.87
C ASN A 79 6.67 9.85 -16.41
N LEU A 80 7.02 8.80 -15.68
CA LEU A 80 6.87 8.71 -14.23
C LEU A 80 8.24 8.76 -13.55
N LYS A 81 8.48 9.79 -12.76
CA LYS A 81 9.59 9.84 -11.80
C LYS A 81 9.08 9.35 -10.45
N GLN A 82 9.76 8.39 -9.85
CA GLN A 82 9.35 7.80 -8.58
C GLN A 82 10.37 8.04 -7.49
N THR A 83 9.89 8.43 -6.31
CA THR A 83 10.67 8.54 -5.07
C THR A 83 9.80 8.19 -3.86
N SER A 84 10.34 8.33 -2.65
CA SER A 84 9.58 8.16 -1.41
C SER A 84 9.88 9.28 -0.42
N GLY A 85 8.95 9.57 0.49
CA GLY A 85 9.14 10.57 1.54
C GLY A 85 10.42 10.37 2.34
N PRO A 86 10.71 9.15 2.85
CA PRO A 86 11.96 8.87 3.56
C PRO A 86 13.25 9.04 2.74
N ALA A 87 13.19 8.94 1.42
CA ALA A 87 14.36 9.11 0.55
C ALA A 87 14.72 10.58 0.30
N ILE A 88 13.81 11.50 0.62
CA ILE A 88 14.02 12.95 0.47
C ILE A 88 14.37 13.53 1.84
N GLU A 89 15.64 13.59 2.16
CA GLU A 89 16.11 14.03 3.48
C GLU A 89 16.19 15.56 3.62
N LYS A 90 16.45 16.27 2.53
CA LYS A 90 16.63 17.73 2.51
C LYS A 90 16.04 18.36 1.24
N ALA A 91 15.77 19.65 1.31
CA ALA A 91 15.20 20.42 0.20
C ALA A 91 15.97 20.27 -1.13
N GLY A 92 17.31 20.17 -1.06
CA GLY A 92 18.15 19.99 -2.26
C GLY A 92 17.88 18.66 -3.00
N ASP A 93 17.49 17.60 -2.30
CA ASP A 93 17.16 16.31 -2.93
C ASP A 93 15.90 16.44 -3.76
N LEU A 94 14.87 17.11 -3.21
CA LEU A 94 13.62 17.39 -3.91
C LEU A 94 13.83 18.33 -5.10
N VAL A 95 14.63 19.40 -4.93
CA VAL A 95 14.98 20.34 -6.00
C VAL A 95 15.63 19.63 -7.17
N ALA A 96 16.57 18.71 -6.92
CA ALA A 96 17.20 17.92 -7.98
C ALA A 96 16.19 17.09 -8.77
N ILE A 97 15.24 16.45 -8.08
CA ILE A 97 14.17 15.66 -8.73
C ILE A 97 13.25 16.57 -9.57
N LEU A 98 12.82 17.72 -9.01
CA LEU A 98 11.92 18.66 -9.69
C LEU A 98 12.57 19.28 -10.93
N ASN A 99 13.86 19.60 -10.86
CA ASN A 99 14.61 20.16 -12.00
C ASN A 99 14.83 19.16 -13.16
N ASP A 100 14.67 17.86 -12.90
CA ASP A 100 14.82 16.79 -13.90
C ASP A 100 13.46 16.40 -14.54
N LEU A 101 12.38 17.14 -14.25
CA LEU A 101 11.08 16.90 -14.84
C LEU A 101 10.96 17.58 -16.21
N GLU A 102 10.24 16.93 -17.11
CA GLU A 102 9.80 17.49 -18.38
C GLU A 102 8.34 17.95 -18.31
N PRO A 103 7.87 18.84 -19.21
CA PRO A 103 6.49 19.30 -19.22
C PRO A 103 5.50 18.13 -19.29
N GLY A 104 4.56 18.08 -18.33
CA GLY A 104 3.54 17.05 -18.22
C GLY A 104 3.95 15.82 -17.43
N ASP A 105 5.22 15.66 -17.04
CA ASP A 105 5.70 14.49 -16.27
C ASP A 105 4.91 14.31 -14.97
N VAL A 106 4.86 13.06 -14.52
CA VAL A 106 4.32 12.67 -13.21
C VAL A 106 5.46 12.44 -12.22
N LEU A 107 5.43 13.14 -11.10
CA LEU A 107 6.26 12.85 -9.92
C LEU A 107 5.44 12.05 -8.92
N PHE A 108 5.84 10.82 -8.63
CA PHE A 108 5.24 9.98 -7.60
C PHE A 108 6.09 9.97 -6.34
N ILE A 109 5.50 10.33 -5.19
CA ILE A 109 6.13 10.27 -3.87
C ILE A 109 5.35 9.29 -3.00
N ASP A 110 5.94 8.12 -2.74
CA ASP A 110 5.36 7.15 -1.80
C ASP A 110 5.66 7.56 -0.36
N GLU A 111 4.76 7.19 0.58
CA GLU A 111 4.85 7.55 2.00
C GLU A 111 5.14 9.05 2.21
N ILE A 112 4.46 9.91 1.44
CA ILE A 112 4.68 11.36 1.42
C ILE A 112 4.55 12.03 2.81
N HIS A 113 3.79 11.43 3.73
CA HIS A 113 3.64 11.89 5.12
C HIS A 113 4.93 11.78 5.95
N ARG A 114 5.94 11.04 5.47
CA ARG A 114 7.24 10.88 6.14
C ARG A 114 8.30 11.88 5.66
N MET A 115 7.92 12.78 4.79
CA MET A 115 8.81 13.83 4.30
C MET A 115 9.07 14.88 5.40
N PRO A 116 10.31 15.39 5.56
CA PRO A 116 10.60 16.45 6.50
C PRO A 116 9.82 17.74 6.18
N MET A 117 9.37 18.47 7.20
CA MET A 117 8.58 19.70 7.03
C MET A 117 9.28 20.77 6.15
N ALA A 118 10.60 20.93 6.30
CA ALA A 118 11.37 21.87 5.48
C ALA A 118 11.41 21.48 3.98
N VAL A 119 11.24 20.20 3.67
CA VAL A 119 11.11 19.72 2.28
C VAL A 119 9.69 19.90 1.78
N GLU A 120 8.70 19.66 2.64
CA GLU A 120 7.29 19.87 2.33
C GLU A 120 6.99 21.32 1.94
N GLU A 121 7.63 22.31 2.62
CA GLU A 121 7.49 23.74 2.30
C GLU A 121 7.94 24.08 0.87
N VAL A 122 8.94 23.40 0.33
CA VAL A 122 9.40 23.58 -1.06
C VAL A 122 8.35 23.09 -2.06
N LEU A 123 7.59 22.04 -1.71
CA LEU A 123 6.51 21.54 -2.56
C LEU A 123 5.37 22.54 -2.72
N TYR A 124 5.13 23.43 -1.75
CA TYR A 124 3.99 24.32 -1.82
C TYR A 124 4.03 25.24 -3.05
N SER A 125 5.16 25.92 -3.26
CA SER A 125 5.33 26.78 -4.44
C SER A 125 5.46 25.96 -5.74
N ALA A 126 6.13 24.82 -5.66
CA ALA A 126 6.27 23.92 -6.81
C ALA A 126 4.92 23.40 -7.31
N MET A 127 3.95 23.13 -6.40
CA MET A 127 2.62 22.64 -6.75
C MET A 127 1.67 23.76 -7.23
N GLU A 128 1.74 24.96 -6.63
CA GLU A 128 0.80 26.04 -6.95
C GLU A 128 1.22 26.82 -8.18
N ASP A 129 2.50 27.22 -8.23
CA ASP A 129 2.99 28.22 -9.17
C ASP A 129 4.11 27.69 -10.09
N PHE A 130 4.47 26.40 -9.98
CA PHE A 130 5.54 25.77 -10.76
C PHE A 130 6.88 26.51 -10.68
N TYR A 131 7.27 26.93 -9.49
CA TYR A 131 8.61 27.44 -9.20
C TYR A 131 9.10 27.03 -7.83
N ILE A 132 10.40 27.17 -7.62
CA ILE A 132 11.03 27.03 -6.30
C ILE A 132 12.03 28.15 -6.08
N ASP A 133 12.14 28.60 -4.84
CA ASP A 133 13.17 29.53 -4.39
C ASP A 133 14.28 28.80 -3.65
N ILE A 134 15.50 28.91 -4.17
CA ILE A 134 16.68 28.24 -3.61
C ILE A 134 17.60 29.28 -2.99
N MET A 135 18.01 29.04 -1.72
CA MET A 135 19.02 29.86 -1.09
C MET A 135 20.42 29.37 -1.49
N ILE A 136 21.16 30.21 -2.22
CA ILE A 136 22.55 29.93 -2.64
C ILE A 136 23.51 30.83 -1.88
N GLY A 137 24.60 30.26 -1.33
CA GLY A 137 25.60 30.96 -0.54
C GLY A 137 25.48 30.65 0.95
N ALA A 138 26.38 31.22 1.75
CA ALA A 138 26.39 31.08 3.21
C ALA A 138 26.57 32.44 3.89
N GLY A 139 25.91 32.66 5.02
CA GLY A 139 25.97 33.89 5.80
C GLY A 139 25.49 35.10 5.00
N ASP A 140 26.20 36.24 5.09
CA ASP A 140 25.84 37.52 4.47
C ASP A 140 25.86 37.51 2.93
N THR A 141 26.37 36.46 2.30
CA THR A 141 26.38 36.29 0.83
C THR A 141 25.22 35.41 0.33
N SER A 142 24.34 34.99 1.21
CA SER A 142 23.18 34.20 0.86
C SER A 142 22.19 35.02 0.01
N ARG A 143 21.76 34.46 -1.12
CA ARG A 143 20.76 35.03 -2.01
C ARG A 143 19.74 33.99 -2.43
N SER A 144 18.49 34.41 -2.58
CA SER A 144 17.46 33.59 -3.19
C SER A 144 17.62 33.59 -4.72
N VAL A 145 17.54 32.41 -5.30
CA VAL A 145 17.47 32.21 -6.74
C VAL A 145 16.15 31.56 -7.07
N HIS A 146 15.39 32.21 -7.91
CA HIS A 146 14.12 31.72 -8.44
C HIS A 146 14.38 30.74 -9.57
N LEU A 147 13.79 29.55 -9.51
CA LEU A 147 13.89 28.51 -10.53
C LEU A 147 12.49 28.11 -10.98
N ASP A 148 12.17 28.42 -12.24
CA ASP A 148 10.92 28.00 -12.88
C ASP A 148 10.96 26.49 -13.14
N LEU A 149 9.84 25.82 -12.90
CA LEU A 149 9.62 24.40 -13.17
C LEU A 149 8.66 24.20 -14.34
N PRO A 150 8.81 23.13 -15.12
CA PRO A 150 7.78 22.77 -16.09
C PRO A 150 6.49 22.37 -15.34
N PRO A 151 5.29 22.59 -15.94
CA PRO A 151 4.05 22.05 -15.41
C PRO A 151 4.16 20.53 -15.25
N PHE A 152 3.84 20.01 -14.09
CA PHE A 152 3.90 18.58 -13.75
C PHE A 152 2.73 18.16 -12.86
N THR A 153 2.49 16.87 -12.77
CA THR A 153 1.51 16.30 -11.84
C THR A 153 2.23 15.61 -10.68
N LEU A 154 1.97 16.06 -9.45
CA LEU A 154 2.39 15.34 -8.25
C LEU A 154 1.34 14.29 -7.89
N ILE A 155 1.77 13.04 -7.73
CA ILE A 155 0.96 11.98 -7.12
C ILE A 155 1.60 11.62 -5.78
N GLY A 156 0.95 12.00 -4.68
CA GLY A 156 1.34 11.60 -3.32
C GLY A 156 0.61 10.32 -2.92
N ALA A 157 1.34 9.37 -2.33
CA ALA A 157 0.74 8.20 -1.70
C ALA A 157 1.02 8.17 -0.21
N THR A 158 0.03 7.74 0.59
CA THR A 158 0.18 7.64 2.04
C THR A 158 -0.72 6.56 2.63
N THR A 159 -0.24 5.90 3.68
CA THR A 159 -1.06 5.04 4.55
C THR A 159 -1.72 5.86 5.67
N ARG A 160 -1.21 7.04 5.97
CA ARG A 160 -1.60 7.89 7.12
C ARG A 160 -1.97 9.31 6.66
N ALA A 161 -3.08 9.46 5.94
CA ALA A 161 -3.53 10.76 5.41
C ALA A 161 -3.71 11.85 6.50
N GLY A 162 -4.02 11.44 7.74
CA GLY A 162 -4.13 12.35 8.88
C GLY A 162 -2.81 12.94 9.37
N MET A 163 -1.66 12.40 8.94
CA MET A 163 -0.33 12.93 9.29
C MET A 163 0.18 13.98 8.29
N LEU A 164 -0.50 14.15 7.14
CA LEU A 164 -0.16 15.22 6.22
C LEU A 164 -0.54 16.57 6.82
N SER A 165 0.31 17.58 6.60
CA SER A 165 -0.02 18.96 6.97
C SER A 165 -1.26 19.43 6.21
N ASN A 166 -2.04 20.30 6.82
CA ASN A 166 -3.21 20.89 6.17
C ASN A 166 -2.83 21.68 4.89
N PRO A 167 -1.73 22.47 4.86
CA PRO A 167 -1.30 23.15 3.65
C PRO A 167 -0.99 22.21 2.50
N LEU A 168 -0.24 21.12 2.73
CA LEU A 168 0.06 20.15 1.68
C LEU A 168 -1.20 19.45 1.19
N ARG A 169 -2.05 19.01 2.11
CA ARG A 169 -3.30 18.31 1.77
C ARG A 169 -4.24 19.16 0.92
N ALA A 170 -4.33 20.48 1.19
CA ALA A 170 -5.19 21.40 0.46
C ALA A 170 -4.76 21.63 -1.01
N ARG A 171 -3.50 21.32 -1.35
CA ARG A 171 -2.94 21.46 -2.70
C ARG A 171 -3.23 20.28 -3.63
N PHE A 172 -3.74 19.19 -3.10
CA PHE A 172 -4.20 18.08 -3.93
C PHE A 172 -5.63 18.33 -4.41
N GLY A 173 -5.79 18.58 -5.71
CA GLY A 173 -7.10 18.80 -6.34
C GLY A 173 -7.90 17.50 -6.46
N ILE A 174 -7.23 16.36 -6.54
CA ILE A 174 -7.84 15.04 -6.68
C ILE A 174 -7.44 14.17 -5.49
N THR A 175 -8.42 13.51 -4.86
CA THR A 175 -8.16 12.57 -3.74
C THR A 175 -8.78 11.22 -4.04
N GLY A 176 -7.97 10.15 -4.02
CA GLY A 176 -8.39 8.76 -4.20
C GLY A 176 -8.24 7.98 -2.90
N HIS A 177 -9.36 7.60 -2.27
CA HIS A 177 -9.35 6.68 -1.14
C HIS A 177 -9.34 5.25 -1.66
N MET A 178 -8.24 4.54 -1.45
CA MET A 178 -8.09 3.13 -1.80
C MET A 178 -8.67 2.28 -0.68
N GLU A 179 -9.64 1.45 -1.02
CA GLU A 179 -10.34 0.58 -0.08
C GLU A 179 -9.87 -0.87 -0.24
N TYR A 180 -10.16 -1.72 0.75
CA TYR A 180 -9.92 -3.14 0.61
C TYR A 180 -10.76 -3.70 -0.54
N TYR A 181 -10.18 -4.66 -1.25
CA TYR A 181 -10.81 -5.30 -2.39
C TYR A 181 -11.86 -6.30 -1.93
N GLU A 182 -12.93 -6.40 -2.70
CA GLU A 182 -13.89 -7.48 -2.55
C GLU A 182 -13.27 -8.83 -2.98
N VAL A 183 -13.87 -9.90 -2.52
CA VAL A 183 -13.33 -11.25 -2.79
C VAL A 183 -13.36 -11.57 -4.28
N GLU A 184 -14.39 -11.11 -4.97
CA GLU A 184 -14.58 -11.29 -6.41
C GLU A 184 -13.44 -10.63 -7.21
N ASP A 185 -13.12 -9.39 -6.89
CA ASP A 185 -12.02 -8.64 -7.53
C ASP A 185 -10.67 -9.33 -7.28
N LEU A 186 -10.43 -9.80 -6.05
CA LEU A 186 -9.20 -10.51 -5.72
C LEU A 186 -9.11 -11.88 -6.42
N THR A 187 -10.23 -12.57 -6.60
CA THR A 187 -10.27 -13.82 -7.35
C THR A 187 -9.84 -13.58 -8.79
N GLU A 188 -10.38 -12.54 -9.45
CA GLU A 188 -9.98 -12.16 -10.80
C GLU A 188 -8.49 -11.77 -10.87
N ILE A 189 -7.97 -11.04 -9.88
CA ILE A 189 -6.54 -10.70 -9.79
C ILE A 189 -5.67 -11.97 -9.66
N VAL A 190 -6.08 -12.93 -8.85
CA VAL A 190 -5.37 -14.21 -8.67
C VAL A 190 -5.36 -15.01 -9.96
N GLU A 191 -6.51 -15.16 -10.63
CA GLU A 191 -6.63 -15.89 -11.92
C GLU A 191 -5.79 -15.21 -13.01
N ARG A 192 -5.85 -13.88 -13.12
CA ARG A 192 -5.02 -13.11 -14.05
C ARG A 192 -3.53 -13.31 -13.76
N THR A 193 -3.12 -13.25 -12.50
CA THR A 193 -1.73 -13.45 -12.10
C THR A 193 -1.27 -14.89 -12.41
N ALA A 194 -2.11 -15.88 -12.15
CA ALA A 194 -1.83 -17.27 -12.49
C ALA A 194 -1.63 -17.45 -14.01
N ALA A 195 -2.49 -16.84 -14.82
CA ALA A 195 -2.37 -16.86 -16.27
C ALA A 195 -1.06 -16.22 -16.78
N ILE A 196 -0.63 -15.08 -16.20
CA ILE A 196 0.65 -14.43 -16.56
C ILE A 196 1.85 -15.33 -16.22
N PHE A 197 1.77 -16.11 -15.16
CA PHE A 197 2.81 -17.06 -14.76
C PHE A 197 2.66 -18.44 -15.41
N GLU A 198 1.72 -18.60 -16.34
CA GLU A 198 1.43 -19.88 -17.01
C GLU A 198 1.14 -21.01 -15.99
N MET A 199 0.45 -20.68 -14.90
CA MET A 199 0.06 -21.62 -13.85
C MET A 199 -1.39 -22.06 -14.06
N GLU A 200 -1.62 -23.37 -13.97
CA GLU A 200 -2.97 -23.92 -13.98
C GLU A 200 -3.57 -23.81 -12.57
N ILE A 201 -4.68 -23.08 -12.44
CA ILE A 201 -5.41 -22.88 -11.19
C ILE A 201 -6.91 -23.10 -11.42
N VAL A 202 -7.57 -23.84 -10.52
CA VAL A 202 -9.03 -23.97 -10.55
C VAL A 202 -9.68 -22.77 -9.85
N HIS A 203 -10.88 -22.38 -10.27
CA HIS A 203 -11.60 -21.22 -9.73
C HIS A 203 -11.78 -21.27 -8.21
N GLU A 204 -12.10 -22.42 -7.66
CA GLU A 204 -12.27 -22.63 -6.22
C GLU A 204 -10.99 -22.35 -5.43
N ALA A 205 -9.83 -22.65 -6.01
CA ALA A 205 -8.52 -22.37 -5.41
C ALA A 205 -8.22 -20.86 -5.44
N ALA A 206 -8.55 -20.18 -6.54
CA ALA A 206 -8.41 -18.73 -6.65
C ALA A 206 -9.33 -18.02 -5.65
N LEU A 207 -10.56 -18.47 -5.48
CA LEU A 207 -11.52 -17.97 -4.50
C LEU A 207 -11.01 -18.13 -3.06
N GLU A 208 -10.47 -19.32 -2.72
CA GLU A 208 -9.89 -19.60 -1.40
C GLU A 208 -8.70 -18.66 -1.10
N LEU A 209 -7.81 -18.48 -2.09
CA LEU A 209 -6.70 -17.52 -1.99
C LEU A 209 -7.20 -16.09 -1.77
N ALA A 210 -8.20 -15.66 -2.52
CA ALA A 210 -8.80 -14.34 -2.41
C ALA A 210 -9.39 -14.10 -1.02
N GLN A 211 -10.14 -15.06 -0.47
CA GLN A 211 -10.75 -14.99 0.86
C GLN A 211 -9.71 -14.82 1.97
N ARG A 212 -8.55 -15.52 1.86
CA ARG A 212 -7.47 -15.44 2.84
C ARG A 212 -6.46 -14.32 2.58
N SER A 213 -6.67 -13.49 1.54
CA SER A 213 -5.74 -12.42 1.14
C SER A 213 -5.94 -11.09 1.87
N ARG A 214 -6.80 -11.04 2.88
CA ARG A 214 -7.01 -9.85 3.71
C ARG A 214 -7.46 -8.61 2.93
N GLY A 215 -8.16 -8.79 1.82
CA GLY A 215 -8.60 -7.69 0.97
C GLY A 215 -7.50 -6.97 0.20
N THR A 216 -6.29 -7.54 0.08
CA THR A 216 -5.15 -6.85 -0.53
C THR A 216 -4.50 -7.66 -1.67
N PRO A 217 -4.36 -7.07 -2.87
CA PRO A 217 -3.71 -7.71 -4.02
C PRO A 217 -2.27 -8.17 -3.75
N ARG A 218 -1.50 -7.40 -2.97
CA ARG A 218 -0.12 -7.77 -2.61
C ARG A 218 -0.07 -9.09 -1.85
N ILE A 219 -0.98 -9.30 -0.87
CA ILE A 219 -1.05 -10.54 -0.11
C ILE A 219 -1.54 -11.68 -1.01
N ALA A 220 -2.58 -11.44 -1.84
CA ALA A 220 -3.09 -12.42 -2.78
C ALA A 220 -1.99 -12.97 -3.70
N ASN A 221 -1.23 -12.10 -4.32
CA ASN A 221 -0.12 -12.48 -5.20
C ASN A 221 1.02 -13.19 -4.45
N ARG A 222 1.33 -12.76 -3.22
CA ARG A 222 2.32 -13.43 -2.38
C ARG A 222 1.89 -14.85 -2.00
N LEU A 223 0.64 -15.02 -1.59
CA LEU A 223 0.09 -16.35 -1.25
C LEU A 223 0.04 -17.24 -2.48
N LEU A 224 -0.40 -16.73 -3.64
CA LEU A 224 -0.42 -17.47 -4.90
C LEU A 224 0.96 -18.04 -5.25
N LYS A 225 2.03 -17.24 -5.13
CA LYS A 225 3.41 -17.70 -5.36
C LYS A 225 3.78 -18.86 -4.42
N ARG A 226 3.43 -18.79 -3.14
CA ARG A 226 3.75 -19.85 -2.17
C ARG A 226 2.92 -21.11 -2.41
N VAL A 227 1.65 -20.98 -2.77
CA VAL A 227 0.80 -22.11 -3.14
C VAL A 227 1.29 -22.77 -4.42
N ARG A 228 1.77 -21.99 -5.41
CA ARG A 228 2.44 -22.53 -6.60
C ARG A 228 3.63 -23.41 -6.22
N ASP A 229 4.53 -22.87 -5.38
CA ASP A 229 5.73 -23.60 -4.95
C ASP A 229 5.34 -24.94 -4.28
N TYR A 230 4.28 -24.91 -3.47
CA TYR A 230 3.73 -26.12 -2.83
C TYR A 230 3.15 -27.10 -3.87
N ALA A 231 2.34 -26.62 -4.83
CA ALA A 231 1.73 -27.43 -5.88
C ALA A 231 2.78 -28.14 -6.76
N GLN A 232 3.88 -27.46 -7.07
CA GLN A 232 4.98 -28.00 -7.87
C GLN A 232 5.75 -29.12 -7.15
N ILE A 233 5.89 -29.04 -5.83
CA ILE A 233 6.71 -29.99 -5.07
C ILE A 233 5.87 -31.15 -4.49
N MET A 234 4.64 -30.83 -4.05
CA MET A 234 3.77 -31.79 -3.33
C MET A 234 2.60 -32.30 -4.16
N GLY A 235 2.41 -31.77 -5.37
CA GLY A 235 1.36 -32.12 -6.31
C GLY A 235 1.89 -32.35 -7.72
N ASP A 236 1.02 -32.17 -8.69
CA ASP A 236 1.30 -32.30 -10.13
C ASP A 236 1.51 -30.92 -10.83
N GLY A 237 1.57 -29.85 -10.04
CA GLY A 237 1.73 -28.48 -10.53
C GLY A 237 0.41 -27.73 -10.72
N VAL A 238 -0.75 -28.41 -10.62
CA VAL A 238 -2.07 -27.78 -10.69
C VAL A 238 -2.47 -27.25 -9.32
N ILE A 239 -2.92 -26.02 -9.25
CA ILE A 239 -3.37 -25.37 -8.02
C ILE A 239 -4.86 -25.68 -7.83
N THR A 240 -5.16 -26.69 -7.01
CA THR A 240 -6.50 -27.08 -6.61
C THR A 240 -6.87 -26.52 -5.23
N ALA A 241 -8.16 -26.56 -4.86
CA ALA A 241 -8.61 -26.12 -3.53
C ALA A 241 -7.93 -26.89 -2.38
N ASP A 242 -7.77 -28.23 -2.52
CA ASP A 242 -7.08 -29.07 -1.53
C ASP A 242 -5.59 -28.71 -1.38
N ILE A 243 -4.89 -28.49 -2.47
CA ILE A 243 -3.49 -28.02 -2.49
C ILE A 243 -3.39 -26.65 -1.84
N THR A 244 -4.31 -25.74 -2.17
CA THR A 244 -4.35 -24.38 -1.61
C THR A 244 -4.55 -24.42 -0.10
N ASP A 245 -5.52 -25.17 0.39
CA ASP A 245 -5.78 -25.27 1.83
C ASP A 245 -4.57 -25.84 2.59
N LYS A 246 -3.96 -26.93 2.09
CA LYS A 246 -2.75 -27.51 2.68
C LYS A 246 -1.57 -26.54 2.70
N ALA A 247 -1.35 -25.81 1.61
CA ALA A 247 -0.28 -24.84 1.51
C ALA A 247 -0.49 -23.67 2.47
N LEU A 248 -1.71 -23.11 2.55
CA LEU A 248 -2.03 -21.99 3.44
C LEU A 248 -1.96 -22.40 4.91
N ASN A 249 -2.39 -23.60 5.26
CA ASN A 249 -2.23 -24.15 6.61
C ASN A 249 -0.74 -24.33 6.99
N MET A 250 0.11 -24.75 6.05
CA MET A 250 1.56 -24.82 6.27
C MET A 250 2.18 -23.44 6.49
N LEU A 251 1.57 -22.37 5.98
CA LEU A 251 1.98 -20.98 6.16
C LEU A 251 1.34 -20.30 7.38
N ASP A 252 0.62 -21.05 8.22
CA ASP A 252 -0.13 -20.54 9.38
C ASP A 252 -1.16 -19.45 9.00
N VAL A 253 -1.72 -19.50 7.78
CA VAL A 253 -2.79 -18.62 7.34
C VAL A 253 -4.12 -19.34 7.46
N ASP A 254 -4.96 -18.92 8.39
CA ASP A 254 -6.24 -19.55 8.64
C ASP A 254 -7.35 -19.14 7.65
N HIS A 255 -8.55 -19.73 7.79
CA HIS A 255 -9.69 -19.48 6.91
C HIS A 255 -10.22 -18.03 6.93
N GLN A 256 -9.85 -17.24 7.95
CA GLN A 256 -10.15 -15.82 8.03
C GLN A 256 -9.00 -14.94 7.51
N GLY A 257 -7.92 -15.56 6.99
CA GLY A 257 -6.72 -14.86 6.55
C GLY A 257 -5.85 -14.33 7.69
N LEU A 258 -6.06 -14.80 8.91
CA LEU A 258 -5.21 -14.45 10.04
C LEU A 258 -3.93 -15.27 9.98
N ASP A 259 -2.79 -14.60 10.04
CA ASP A 259 -1.49 -15.22 10.13
C ASP A 259 -1.07 -15.47 11.59
N TYR A 260 0.11 -16.04 11.77
CA TYR A 260 0.67 -16.31 13.10
C TYR A 260 0.70 -15.08 14.02
N VAL A 261 1.05 -13.90 13.48
CA VAL A 261 1.15 -12.67 14.28
C VAL A 261 -0.23 -12.14 14.69
N ASP A 262 -1.21 -12.17 13.76
CA ASP A 262 -2.59 -11.82 14.09
C ASP A 262 -3.14 -12.69 15.23
N GLN A 263 -2.97 -14.00 15.11
CA GLN A 263 -3.40 -14.93 16.16
C GLN A 263 -2.66 -14.69 17.46
N LYS A 264 -1.36 -14.39 17.43
CA LYS A 264 -0.56 -14.04 18.61
C LYS A 264 -1.05 -12.76 19.26
N ILE A 265 -1.43 -11.73 18.48
CA ILE A 265 -2.07 -10.51 18.99
C ILE A 265 -3.34 -10.85 19.76
N LEU A 266 -4.26 -11.59 19.14
CA LEU A 266 -5.55 -11.94 19.74
C LEU A 266 -5.38 -12.83 20.98
N ARG A 267 -4.52 -13.87 20.91
CA ARG A 267 -4.21 -14.73 22.07
C ARG A 267 -3.62 -13.94 23.22
N THR A 268 -2.65 -13.07 22.96
CA THR A 268 -2.04 -12.20 23.98
C THR A 268 -3.10 -11.33 24.67
N MET A 269 -4.01 -10.72 23.90
CA MET A 269 -5.09 -9.91 24.47
C MET A 269 -6.04 -10.74 25.35
N ILE A 270 -6.41 -11.93 24.90
CA ILE A 270 -7.35 -12.81 25.62
C ILE A 270 -6.70 -13.40 26.86
N GLU A 271 -5.54 -14.05 26.72
CA GLU A 271 -4.90 -14.83 27.79
C GLU A 271 -4.25 -13.97 28.86
N MET A 272 -3.55 -12.88 28.46
CA MET A 272 -2.79 -12.06 29.40
C MET A 272 -3.58 -10.86 29.97
N TYR A 273 -4.58 -10.39 29.20
CA TYR A 273 -5.30 -9.16 29.52
C TYR A 273 -6.82 -9.34 29.60
N ASN A 274 -7.31 -10.58 29.65
CA ASN A 274 -8.76 -10.89 29.69
C ASN A 274 -9.57 -10.15 28.60
N GLY A 275 -9.04 -10.07 27.40
CA GLY A 275 -9.63 -9.37 26.26
C GLY A 275 -9.38 -7.87 26.22
N GLY A 276 -8.70 -7.30 27.18
CA GLY A 276 -8.34 -5.88 27.20
C GLY A 276 -9.18 -5.04 28.20
N PRO A 277 -9.02 -3.69 28.15
CA PRO A 277 -8.29 -2.90 27.14
C PRO A 277 -6.75 -2.96 27.29
N VAL A 278 -6.04 -3.07 26.16
CA VAL A 278 -4.57 -3.13 26.11
C VAL A 278 -4.01 -1.97 25.27
N GLY A 279 -3.03 -1.25 25.82
CA GLY A 279 -2.33 -0.21 25.08
C GLY A 279 -1.44 -0.79 23.96
N LEU A 280 -1.30 -0.06 22.83
CA LEU A 280 -0.50 -0.50 21.70
C LEU A 280 0.95 -0.83 22.07
N GLY A 281 1.60 0.04 22.86
CA GLY A 281 2.98 -0.19 23.28
C GLY A 281 3.15 -1.43 24.17
N THR A 282 2.17 -1.72 25.04
CA THR A 282 2.18 -2.95 25.83
C THR A 282 1.99 -4.18 24.95
N LEU A 283 1.07 -4.11 24.00
CA LEU A 283 0.80 -5.20 23.07
C LEU A 283 2.02 -5.52 22.22
N SER A 284 2.63 -4.50 21.59
CA SER A 284 3.79 -4.66 20.70
C SER A 284 5.00 -5.29 21.41
N VAL A 285 5.28 -4.89 22.65
CA VAL A 285 6.34 -5.51 23.47
C VAL A 285 6.06 -7.00 23.72
N ASN A 286 4.81 -7.36 24.09
CA ASN A 286 4.47 -8.76 24.40
C ASN A 286 4.52 -9.69 23.19
N ILE A 287 4.22 -9.17 22.00
CA ILE A 287 4.29 -9.97 20.78
C ILE A 287 5.66 -9.91 20.09
N ALA A 288 6.59 -9.08 20.61
CA ALA A 288 7.91 -8.82 20.06
C ALA A 288 7.87 -8.23 18.63
N GLU A 289 6.96 -7.25 18.42
CA GLU A 289 6.81 -6.52 17.17
C GLU A 289 6.99 -5.02 17.41
N GLU A 290 7.39 -4.28 16.38
CA GLU A 290 7.44 -2.83 16.44
C GLU A 290 6.02 -2.24 16.51
N ARG A 291 5.89 -1.13 17.25
CA ARG A 291 4.60 -0.47 17.46
C ARG A 291 3.93 -0.06 16.15
N ASP A 292 4.70 0.55 15.24
CA ASP A 292 4.21 1.01 13.94
C ASP A 292 3.80 -0.17 13.05
N THR A 293 4.52 -1.30 13.12
CA THR A 293 4.16 -2.53 12.42
C THR A 293 2.80 -3.05 12.88
N VAL A 294 2.57 -3.09 14.19
CA VAL A 294 1.26 -3.52 14.74
C VAL A 294 0.15 -2.57 14.30
N GLU A 295 0.37 -1.26 14.37
CA GLU A 295 -0.63 -0.25 14.06
C GLU A 295 -0.97 -0.16 12.55
N ASP A 296 0.02 -0.35 11.68
CA ASP A 296 -0.15 -0.14 10.24
C ASP A 296 -0.47 -1.41 9.46
N MET A 297 0.04 -2.58 9.91
CA MET A 297 -0.07 -3.83 9.15
C MET A 297 -1.12 -4.79 9.71
N TYR A 298 -1.23 -4.93 11.03
CA TYR A 298 -2.08 -5.95 11.66
C TYR A 298 -3.41 -5.37 12.16
N GLU A 299 -3.36 -4.29 12.93
CA GLU A 299 -4.54 -3.70 13.58
C GLU A 299 -5.66 -3.32 12.58
N PRO A 300 -5.39 -2.71 11.41
CA PRO A 300 -6.46 -2.30 10.50
C PRO A 300 -7.33 -3.46 10.02
N TYR A 301 -6.71 -4.59 9.69
CA TYR A 301 -7.44 -5.78 9.25
C TYR A 301 -8.24 -6.41 10.40
N LEU A 302 -7.64 -6.53 11.58
CA LEU A 302 -8.32 -7.07 12.76
C LEU A 302 -9.52 -6.21 13.18
N ILE A 303 -9.44 -4.88 13.06
CA ILE A 303 -10.56 -3.96 13.28
C ILE A 303 -11.64 -4.14 12.22
N GLN A 304 -11.25 -4.13 10.94
CA GLN A 304 -12.18 -4.28 9.81
C GLN A 304 -12.98 -5.58 9.90
N LYS A 305 -12.31 -6.67 10.23
CA LYS A 305 -12.96 -7.98 10.41
C LYS A 305 -13.69 -8.12 11.75
N GLY A 306 -13.60 -7.11 12.61
CA GLY A 306 -14.31 -7.07 13.89
C GLY A 306 -13.74 -8.00 14.96
N PHE A 307 -12.45 -8.36 14.88
CA PHE A 307 -11.77 -9.14 15.92
C PHE A 307 -11.35 -8.28 17.09
N ILE A 308 -11.00 -7.02 16.84
CA ILE A 308 -10.65 -6.05 17.89
C ILE A 308 -11.42 -4.74 17.70
N MET A 309 -11.57 -4.00 18.78
CA MET A 309 -12.09 -2.62 18.79
C MET A 309 -11.08 -1.69 19.42
N ARG A 310 -10.97 -0.47 18.88
CA ARG A 310 -10.16 0.61 19.47
C ARG A 310 -11.03 1.43 20.42
N THR A 311 -10.59 1.57 21.66
CA THR A 311 -11.24 2.37 22.70
C THR A 311 -10.32 3.50 23.17
N ARG A 312 -10.83 4.39 24.03
CA ARG A 312 -10.01 5.48 24.62
C ARG A 312 -8.82 4.95 25.44
N THR A 313 -8.97 3.79 26.07
CA THR A 313 -7.98 3.20 26.98
C THR A 313 -7.11 2.15 26.33
N GLY A 314 -7.43 1.70 25.13
CA GLY A 314 -6.66 0.70 24.40
C GLY A 314 -7.50 -0.15 23.45
N ARG A 315 -6.96 -1.30 23.09
CA ARG A 315 -7.58 -2.28 22.18
C ARG A 315 -8.31 -3.34 23.01
N VAL A 316 -9.49 -3.74 22.53
CA VAL A 316 -10.33 -4.76 23.18
C VAL A 316 -10.64 -5.86 22.16
N ALA A 317 -10.42 -7.12 22.53
CA ALA A 317 -10.82 -8.28 21.75
C ALA A 317 -12.34 -8.44 21.81
N THR A 318 -12.96 -8.71 20.67
CA THR A 318 -14.42 -8.88 20.55
C THR A 318 -14.83 -10.32 20.81
N ALA A 319 -16.14 -10.56 20.96
CA ALA A 319 -16.70 -11.91 21.04
C ALA A 319 -16.26 -12.80 19.85
N LYS A 320 -16.16 -12.20 18.65
CA LYS A 320 -15.69 -12.89 17.43
C LYS A 320 -14.26 -13.42 17.60
N ALA A 321 -13.37 -12.69 18.27
CA ALA A 321 -12.00 -13.14 18.51
C ALA A 321 -11.96 -14.36 19.45
N TYR A 322 -12.78 -14.37 20.49
CA TYR A 322 -12.91 -15.51 21.41
C TYR A 322 -13.46 -16.74 20.69
N GLU A 323 -14.54 -16.58 19.94
CA GLU A 323 -15.16 -17.65 19.17
C GLU A 323 -14.19 -18.25 18.15
N HIS A 324 -13.50 -17.40 17.39
CA HIS A 324 -12.54 -17.81 16.35
C HIS A 324 -11.37 -18.63 16.91
N LEU A 325 -10.85 -18.24 18.08
CA LEU A 325 -9.74 -18.92 18.72
C LEU A 325 -10.18 -20.04 19.67
N GLY A 326 -11.49 -20.31 19.81
CA GLY A 326 -12.05 -21.36 20.66
C GLY A 326 -11.97 -21.08 22.17
N TYR A 327 -11.88 -19.80 22.56
CA TYR A 327 -11.94 -19.42 23.98
C TYR A 327 -13.37 -19.20 24.42
N PRO A 328 -13.70 -19.54 25.71
CA PRO A 328 -14.99 -19.19 26.27
C PRO A 328 -15.12 -17.67 26.35
N LEU A 329 -16.32 -17.15 26.06
CA LEU A 329 -16.62 -15.73 26.25
C LEU A 329 -16.40 -15.35 27.72
N SER A 330 -15.64 -14.30 27.95
CA SER A 330 -15.49 -13.74 29.31
C SER A 330 -16.84 -13.16 29.77
N ASP A 331 -17.32 -13.53 30.96
CA ASP A 331 -18.56 -13.05 31.58
C ASP A 331 -18.53 -11.52 31.91
N LYS A 332 -17.67 -10.76 31.28
CA LYS A 332 -17.64 -9.30 31.41
C LYS A 332 -18.38 -8.67 30.23
N GLY A 333 -19.72 -8.58 30.41
CA GLY A 333 -20.59 -7.70 29.64
C GLY A 333 -20.36 -6.23 29.99
#